data_14e5468a3558bcafd09fe7d2bafef87f
#
_entry.id   14e5468a3558bcafd09fe7d2bafef87f
#
_cell.length_a   1.000
_cell.length_b   1.000
_cell.length_c   1.000
_cell.angle_alpha   90.00
_cell.angle_beta   90.00
_cell.angle_gamma   90.00
#
_symmetry.space_group_name_H-M   'P 1'
#
loop_
_entity.id
_entity.type
_entity.pdbx_description
1 polymer ?
#
loop_
_entity_poly.entity_id
_entity_poly.type
_entity_poly.pdbx_seq_one_letter_code
_entity_poly.pdbx_strand_id
1 'polypeptide(L)'
;MLLDKIEKANDIKKIDKSDYGELAEEIRQFLIQKISVTGGHLGSNLGAVELTMALHLALNLPEDKIIWDVGHQSYTHKILTGRKDGFDVLRQFHGMSGFPKRKESSYDCLLYTSPSPRDVEESR
;
A
#
# COMPACT_ATOMS: atom_id res chain seq x y z
N MET A 1 14.08 7.90 -10.92
CA MET A 1 13.01 6.88 -10.99
C MET A 1 11.65 7.53 -10.80
N LEU A 2 10.63 7.00 -11.42
CA LEU A 2 9.27 7.52 -11.27
C LEU A 2 8.77 7.43 -9.83
N LEU A 3 9.15 6.37 -9.10
CA LEU A 3 8.77 6.21 -7.71
C LEU A 3 9.23 7.37 -6.82
N ASP A 4 10.31 8.03 -7.18
CA ASP A 4 10.80 9.16 -6.38
C ASP A 4 9.87 10.37 -6.43
N LYS A 5 8.97 10.41 -7.40
CA LYS A 5 7.97 11.48 -7.53
C LYS A 5 6.76 11.26 -6.63
N ILE A 6 6.64 10.07 -6.04
CA ILE A 6 5.50 9.72 -5.19
C ILE A 6 5.92 9.85 -3.74
N GLU A 7 5.52 10.95 -3.11
CA GLU A 7 5.87 11.27 -1.72
C GLU A 7 4.65 11.21 -0.79
N LYS A 8 3.44 11.29 -1.34
CA LYS A 8 2.20 11.28 -0.57
C LYS A 8 1.04 10.77 -1.43
N ALA A 9 -0.11 10.56 -0.79
CA ALA A 9 -1.32 10.12 -1.50
C ALA A 9 -1.66 11.08 -2.63
N ASN A 10 -2.20 10.53 -3.69
CA ASN A 10 -2.60 11.23 -4.92
C ASN A 10 -1.44 11.70 -5.81
N ASP A 11 -0.19 11.56 -5.38
CA ASP A 11 0.96 11.96 -6.22
C ASP A 11 1.06 11.14 -7.50
N ILE A 12 0.53 9.92 -7.53
CA ILE A 12 0.50 9.11 -8.76
C ILE A 12 -0.22 9.84 -9.89
N LYS A 13 -1.15 10.74 -9.58
CA LYS A 13 -1.90 11.50 -10.60
C LYS A 13 -1.02 12.50 -11.35
N LYS A 14 0.16 12.79 -10.82
CA LYS A 14 1.14 13.67 -11.47
C LYS A 14 2.02 12.94 -12.47
N ILE A 15 1.97 11.60 -12.49
CA ILE A 15 2.74 10.79 -13.43
C ILE A 15 2.05 10.83 -14.79
N ASP A 16 2.82 10.98 -15.86
CA ASP A 16 2.28 10.95 -17.21
C ASP A 16 1.72 9.56 -17.52
N LYS A 17 0.57 9.53 -18.18
CA LYS A 17 -0.10 8.28 -18.56
C LYS A 17 0.83 7.34 -19.35
N SER A 18 1.68 7.88 -20.20
CA SER A 18 2.64 7.08 -20.97
C SER A 18 3.66 6.37 -20.10
N ASP A 19 3.82 6.77 -18.83
CA ASP A 19 4.79 6.21 -17.90
C ASP A 19 4.16 5.19 -16.93
N TYR A 20 2.86 4.92 -17.01
CA TYR A 20 2.20 4.02 -16.06
C TYR A 20 2.77 2.61 -16.10
N GLY A 21 3.08 2.09 -17.30
CA GLY A 21 3.67 0.76 -17.42
C GLY A 21 5.04 0.68 -16.77
N GLU A 22 5.85 1.70 -16.96
CA GLU A 22 7.18 1.78 -16.33
C GLU A 22 7.06 1.91 -14.81
N LEU A 23 6.11 2.71 -14.34
CA LEU A 23 5.87 2.85 -12.89
C LEU A 23 5.46 1.51 -12.27
N ALA A 24 4.56 0.78 -12.94
CA ALA A 24 4.14 -0.55 -12.46
C ALA A 24 5.34 -1.49 -12.34
N GLU A 25 6.24 -1.47 -13.31
CA GLU A 25 7.45 -2.30 -13.26
C GLU A 25 8.39 -1.86 -12.15
N GLU A 26 8.56 -0.57 -11.94
CA GLU A 26 9.37 -0.07 -10.82
C GLU A 26 8.80 -0.52 -9.48
N ILE A 27 7.48 -0.49 -9.32
CA ILE A 27 6.82 -0.97 -8.10
C ILE A 27 7.08 -2.47 -7.91
N ARG A 28 6.95 -3.27 -8.97
CA ARG A 28 7.21 -4.71 -8.89
C ARG A 28 8.65 -4.99 -8.47
N GLN A 29 9.61 -4.35 -9.08
CA GLN A 29 11.02 -4.55 -8.75
C GLN A 29 11.31 -4.11 -7.32
N PHE A 30 10.73 -3.01 -6.89
CA PHE A 30 10.85 -2.53 -5.51
C PHE A 30 10.33 -3.58 -4.53
N LEU A 31 9.14 -4.15 -4.80
CA LEU A 31 8.53 -5.15 -3.93
C LEU A 31 9.37 -6.43 -3.88
N ILE A 32 9.86 -6.91 -5.03
CA ILE A 32 10.69 -8.10 -5.08
C ILE A 32 11.95 -7.89 -4.25
N GLN A 33 12.61 -6.76 -4.42
CA GLN A 33 13.84 -6.44 -3.70
C GLN A 33 13.63 -6.37 -2.20
N LYS A 34 12.60 -5.65 -1.76
CA LYS A 34 12.36 -5.43 -0.33
C LYS A 34 11.84 -6.68 0.37
N ILE A 35 10.89 -7.37 -0.24
CA ILE A 35 10.26 -8.54 0.38
C ILE A 35 11.24 -9.71 0.43
N SER A 36 12.17 -9.82 -0.51
CA SER A 36 13.20 -10.86 -0.46
C SER A 36 14.08 -10.73 0.77
N VAL A 37 14.20 -9.55 1.35
CA VAL A 37 14.99 -9.30 2.55
C VAL A 37 14.14 -9.40 3.82
N THR A 38 12.97 -8.73 3.83
CA THR A 38 12.15 -8.63 5.05
C THR A 38 11.17 -9.77 5.24
N GLY A 39 10.85 -10.51 4.16
CA GLY A 39 9.72 -11.42 4.15
C GLY A 39 8.41 -10.67 3.94
N GLY A 40 7.34 -11.38 3.65
CA GLY A 40 6.04 -10.81 3.41
C GLY A 40 5.33 -11.52 2.27
N HIS A 41 4.18 -10.95 1.85
CA HIS A 41 3.31 -11.52 0.83
C HIS A 41 3.68 -10.98 -0.56
N LEU A 42 4.51 -11.73 -1.29
CA LEU A 42 4.99 -11.27 -2.60
C LEU A 42 3.96 -11.50 -3.71
N GLY A 43 3.48 -12.74 -3.85
CA GLY A 43 2.61 -13.10 -4.99
C GLY A 43 1.34 -12.29 -5.06
N SER A 44 0.62 -12.16 -3.95
CA SER A 44 -0.63 -11.40 -3.91
C SER A 44 -0.40 -9.91 -4.19
N ASN A 45 0.73 -9.36 -3.75
CA ASN A 45 1.04 -7.96 -3.99
C ASN A 45 1.47 -7.70 -5.44
N LEU A 46 2.24 -8.60 -6.05
CA LEU A 46 2.61 -8.46 -7.45
C LEU A 46 1.37 -8.50 -8.35
N GLY A 47 0.37 -9.31 -7.99
CA GLY A 47 -0.87 -9.41 -8.75
C GLY A 47 -1.79 -8.20 -8.59
N ALA A 48 -1.57 -7.36 -7.59
CA ALA A 48 -2.44 -6.22 -7.29
C ALA A 48 -1.84 -4.87 -7.68
N VAL A 49 -0.67 -4.82 -8.33
CA VAL A 49 0.01 -3.55 -8.64
C VAL A 49 -0.85 -2.67 -9.54
N GLU A 50 -1.26 -3.15 -10.71
CA GLU A 50 -2.03 -2.35 -11.66
C GLU A 50 -3.40 -1.97 -11.10
N LEU A 51 -4.07 -2.91 -10.42
CA LEU A 51 -5.37 -2.62 -9.82
C LEU A 51 -5.24 -1.49 -8.79
N THR A 52 -4.25 -1.55 -7.93
CA THR A 52 -4.05 -0.53 -6.90
C THR A 52 -3.70 0.82 -7.52
N MET A 53 -2.85 0.83 -8.54
CA MET A 53 -2.55 2.05 -9.30
C MET A 53 -3.82 2.65 -9.89
N ALA A 54 -4.67 1.83 -10.51
CA ALA A 54 -5.91 2.29 -11.12
C ALA A 54 -6.85 2.90 -10.08
N LEU A 55 -6.96 2.29 -8.91
CA LEU A 55 -7.78 2.81 -7.83
C LEU A 55 -7.27 4.18 -7.36
N HIS A 56 -5.97 4.32 -7.17
CA HIS A 56 -5.38 5.59 -6.75
C HIS A 56 -5.49 6.68 -7.82
N LEU A 57 -5.52 6.29 -9.09
CA LEU A 57 -5.72 7.24 -10.18
C LEU A 57 -7.19 7.68 -10.30
N ALA A 58 -8.13 6.77 -10.03
CA ALA A 58 -9.56 7.03 -10.17
C ALA A 58 -10.15 7.75 -8.96
N LEU A 59 -9.61 7.53 -7.78
CA LEU A 59 -10.16 8.03 -6.52
C LEU A 59 -9.37 9.23 -6.01
N ASN A 60 -10.03 10.07 -5.21
CA ASN A 60 -9.40 11.19 -4.51
C ASN A 60 -9.37 10.86 -3.03
N LEU A 61 -8.20 10.44 -2.52
CA LEU A 61 -8.04 10.14 -1.11
C LEU A 61 -7.74 11.43 -0.34
N PRO A 62 -8.23 11.58 0.87
CA PRO A 62 -9.01 10.62 1.66
C PRO A 62 -10.52 10.74 1.51
N GLU A 63 -11.06 11.64 0.66
CA GLU A 63 -12.50 11.80 0.47
C GLU A 63 -13.12 10.48 0.03
N ASP A 64 -12.51 9.83 -0.97
CA ASP A 64 -12.84 8.45 -1.34
C ASP A 64 -12.06 7.48 -0.47
N LYS A 65 -12.60 6.28 -0.29
CA LYS A 65 -12.00 5.27 0.59
C LYS A 65 -11.71 3.99 -0.18
N ILE A 66 -10.57 3.37 0.12
CA ILE A 66 -10.25 2.02 -0.30
C ILE A 66 -10.29 1.17 0.97
N ILE A 67 -11.21 0.21 1.01
CA ILE A 67 -11.38 -0.67 2.18
C ILE A 67 -10.80 -2.03 1.83
N TRP A 68 -9.89 -2.51 2.66
CA TRP A 68 -9.18 -3.76 2.45
C TRP A 68 -9.84 -4.89 3.22
N ASP A 69 -10.06 -6.03 2.54
CA ASP A 69 -10.49 -7.27 3.19
C ASP A 69 -9.22 -8.05 3.55
N VAL A 70 -8.93 -8.14 4.84
CA VAL A 70 -7.69 -8.63 5.44
C VAL A 70 -6.50 -7.72 5.14
N GLY A 71 -6.20 -7.46 3.86
CA GLY A 71 -5.25 -6.41 3.48
C GLY A 71 -3.80 -6.82 3.31
N HIS A 72 -3.51 -8.12 3.22
CA HIS A 72 -2.13 -8.58 2.98
C HIS A 72 -1.61 -8.21 1.59
N GLN A 73 -2.47 -7.73 0.70
CA GLN A 73 -2.17 -7.31 -0.67
C GLN A 73 -2.05 -5.79 -0.80
N SER A 74 -1.82 -5.07 0.29
CA SER A 74 -1.89 -3.61 0.33
C SER A 74 -0.54 -2.89 0.17
N TYR A 75 0.50 -3.59 -0.23
CA TYR A 75 1.85 -3.00 -0.26
C TYR A 75 1.97 -1.86 -1.27
N THR A 76 1.38 -2.00 -2.46
CA THR A 76 1.36 -0.91 -3.44
C THR A 76 0.61 0.31 -2.90
N HIS A 77 -0.48 0.09 -2.16
CA HIS A 77 -1.19 1.18 -1.49
C HIS A 77 -0.29 1.93 -0.51
N LYS A 78 0.53 1.20 0.26
CA LYS A 78 1.49 1.84 1.16
C LYS A 78 2.54 2.66 0.41
N ILE A 79 3.03 2.14 -0.71
CA ILE A 79 3.97 2.88 -1.56
C ILE A 79 3.31 4.17 -2.07
N LEU A 80 2.09 4.06 -2.60
CA LEU A 80 1.40 5.20 -3.23
C LEU A 80 0.88 6.22 -2.22
N THR A 81 0.84 5.88 -0.94
CA THR A 81 0.50 6.82 0.14
C THR A 81 1.73 7.38 0.86
N GLY A 82 2.92 7.18 0.28
CA GLY A 82 4.14 7.84 0.74
C GLY A 82 4.95 7.07 1.76
N ARG A 83 4.76 5.75 1.89
CA ARG A 83 5.44 4.95 2.89
C ARG A 83 6.48 3.99 2.31
N LYS A 84 7.00 4.28 1.13
CA LYS A 84 7.96 3.38 0.48
C LYS A 84 9.21 3.16 1.34
N ASP A 85 9.67 4.18 2.06
CA ASP A 85 10.87 4.08 2.90
C ASP A 85 10.67 3.14 4.09
N GLY A 86 9.42 2.91 4.52
CA GLY A 86 9.12 1.98 5.60
C GLY A 86 9.34 0.52 5.26
N PHE A 87 9.51 0.18 3.97
CA PHE A 87 9.67 -1.21 3.54
C PHE A 87 10.97 -1.85 4.02
N ASP A 88 11.97 -1.06 4.39
CA ASP A 88 13.20 -1.60 4.96
C ASP A 88 12.99 -2.27 6.31
N VAL A 89 11.91 -1.90 7.00
CA VAL A 89 11.54 -2.45 8.31
C VAL A 89 10.15 -3.08 8.27
N LEU A 90 9.69 -3.49 7.09
CA LEU A 90 8.40 -4.15 6.92
C LEU A 90 8.32 -5.40 7.79
N ARG A 91 7.26 -5.51 8.61
CA ARG A 91 6.99 -6.63 9.50
C ARG A 91 8.03 -6.82 10.61
N GLN A 92 8.94 -5.87 10.76
CA GLN A 92 9.92 -5.88 11.84
C GLN A 92 9.30 -5.28 13.11
N PHE A 93 9.88 -5.60 14.27
CA PHE A 93 9.44 -5.03 15.54
C PHE A 93 9.54 -3.50 15.50
N HIS A 94 8.48 -2.82 15.84
CA HIS A 94 8.33 -1.36 15.70
C HIS A 94 8.46 -0.84 14.26
N GLY A 95 8.44 -1.74 13.27
CA GLY A 95 8.49 -1.36 11.87
C GLY A 95 7.10 -1.24 11.24
N MET A 96 7.09 -1.08 9.91
CA MET A 96 5.85 -0.95 9.16
C MET A 96 5.09 -2.29 9.14
N SER A 97 3.77 -2.21 9.31
CA SER A 97 2.90 -3.39 9.29
C SER A 97 2.80 -4.00 7.89
N GLY A 98 2.63 -5.33 7.83
CA GLY A 98 2.28 -6.03 6.60
C GLY A 98 0.80 -5.91 6.22
N PHE A 99 0.00 -5.19 7.01
CA PHE A 99 -1.43 -4.97 6.79
C PHE A 99 -1.74 -3.48 6.89
N PRO A 100 -2.88 -3.01 6.31
CA PRO A 100 -3.31 -1.63 6.53
C PRO A 100 -3.56 -1.36 8.01
N LYS A 101 -3.15 -0.21 8.48
CA LYS A 101 -3.39 0.21 9.86
C LYS A 101 -3.68 1.70 9.93
N ARG A 102 -4.79 2.07 10.56
CA ARG A 102 -5.15 3.48 10.76
C ARG A 102 -4.10 4.22 11.58
N LYS A 103 -3.38 3.51 12.45
CA LYS A 103 -2.29 4.13 13.22
C LYS A 103 -1.11 4.54 12.36
N GLU A 104 -0.89 3.85 11.22
CA GLU A 104 0.16 4.22 10.26
C GLU A 104 -0.28 5.36 9.36
N SER A 105 -1.52 5.31 8.89
CA SER A 105 -2.00 6.25 7.89
C SER A 105 -3.52 6.32 7.93
N SER A 106 -4.05 7.53 7.82
CA SER A 106 -5.50 7.74 7.71
C SER A 106 -6.07 7.21 6.40
N TYR A 107 -5.22 6.88 5.43
CA TYR A 107 -5.64 6.27 4.17
C TYR A 107 -5.89 4.77 4.29
N ASP A 108 -5.52 4.16 5.41
CA ASP A 108 -5.69 2.72 5.62
C ASP A 108 -7.05 2.44 6.23
N CYS A 109 -7.88 1.71 5.49
CA CYS A 109 -9.18 1.23 5.95
C CYS A 109 -9.22 -0.28 5.81
N LEU A 110 -9.76 -0.95 6.82
CA LEU A 110 -9.80 -2.41 6.86
C LEU A 110 -11.22 -2.88 7.14
N LEU A 111 -11.64 -3.91 6.41
CA LEU A 111 -12.92 -4.57 6.65
C LEU A 111 -12.74 -5.64 7.73
N TYR A 112 -13.52 -5.56 8.80
CA TYR A 112 -13.51 -6.54 9.88
C TYR A 112 -14.49 -7.64 9.53
N THR A 113 -13.97 -8.85 9.24
CA THR A 113 -14.79 -9.99 8.88
C THR A 113 -15.02 -10.94 10.06
N SER A 114 -14.23 -10.82 11.11
CA SER A 114 -14.30 -11.71 12.28
C SER A 114 -14.08 -10.89 13.55
N PRO A 115 -15.01 -10.03 13.93
CA PRO A 115 -14.81 -9.14 15.07
C PRO A 115 -14.76 -9.92 16.38
N SER A 116 -13.70 -9.71 17.14
CA SER A 116 -13.63 -10.03 18.55
C SER A 116 -13.85 -8.74 19.34
N PRO A 117 -14.15 -8.82 20.65
CA PRO A 117 -14.24 -7.60 21.45
C PRO A 117 -13.00 -6.73 21.36
N ARG A 118 -11.84 -7.34 21.26
CA ARG A 118 -10.58 -6.64 21.13
C ARG A 118 -10.47 -5.93 19.79
N ASP A 119 -10.85 -6.60 18.70
CA ASP A 119 -10.81 -6.00 17.37
C ASP A 119 -11.78 -4.82 17.29
N VAL A 120 -12.93 -4.93 17.90
CA VAL A 120 -13.91 -3.85 17.96
C VAL A 120 -13.33 -2.65 18.70
N GLU A 121 -12.64 -2.87 19.81
CA GLU A 121 -11.99 -1.80 20.56
C GLU A 121 -10.92 -1.12 19.72
N GLU A 122 -10.10 -1.87 19.01
CA GLU A 122 -9.05 -1.34 18.17
C GLU A 122 -9.60 -0.55 16.98
N SER A 123 -10.76 -0.91 16.48
CA SER A 123 -11.37 -0.22 15.35
C SER A 123 -11.99 1.13 15.73
N ARG A 124 -12.18 1.38 16.99
CA ARG A 124 -12.73 2.63 17.50
C ARG A 124 -11.62 3.65 17.71
#